data_6ce7d8d1b57878a1b06b1883df0d788a
#
_entry.id   6ce7d8d1b57878a1b06b1883df0d788a
#
_cell.length_a   1.000
_cell.length_b   1.000
_cell.length_c   1.000
_cell.angle_alpha   90.00
_cell.angle_beta   90.00
_cell.angle_gamma   90.00
#
_symmetry.space_group_name_H-M   'P 1'
#
loop_
_entity.id
_entity.type
_entity.pdbx_description
1 polymer ?
#
loop_
_entity_poly.entity_id
_entity_poly.type
_entity_poly.pdbx_seq_one_letter_code
_entity_poly.pdbx_strand_id
1 'polypeptide(L)'
;MSVSLRNLTVSYQRHPAVHHVSGCFAAGDATAIFGPNGAGKSTLLKTMIGALKPDSGSVQLDGFKRRDIAYLPQQSEIDRSLPVSVLDLVCTGLWHDTGVFGGVSRRGRDQALLALEQVGLADFALRPISALSSGQFQRVLFARILVQDARLILLDEPFNAVDAKTTYDLLELVRHWREEGRTVVAVLHDYEQVRAYFPHTLLLAREVVAWGDTAEVLCDANLKRAVDTAAHWQSQAAVCEVDGAQA
;
A
#
# COMPACT_ATOMS: atom_id res chain seq x y z
N MET A 1 13.70 -11.60 -5.87
CA MET A 1 12.27 -11.42 -5.49
C MET A 1 11.70 -10.26 -6.29
N SER A 2 10.49 -10.32 -6.82
CA SER A 2 9.86 -9.20 -7.55
C SER A 2 8.35 -9.37 -7.56
N VAL A 3 7.62 -8.29 -7.86
CA VAL A 3 6.18 -8.34 -8.10
C VAL A 3 5.92 -7.98 -9.55
N SER A 4 5.51 -8.96 -10.35
CA SER A 4 5.23 -8.77 -11.78
C SER A 4 3.74 -8.75 -12.05
N LEU A 5 3.30 -7.77 -12.83
CA LEU A 5 1.94 -7.63 -13.33
C LEU A 5 1.92 -8.00 -14.80
N ARG A 6 0.99 -8.86 -15.21
CA ARG A 6 0.86 -9.30 -16.60
C ARG A 6 -0.56 -9.06 -17.10
N ASN A 7 -0.69 -8.05 -17.94
CA ASN A 7 -1.95 -7.68 -18.60
C ASN A 7 -3.15 -7.63 -17.64
N LEU A 8 -2.93 -7.00 -16.48
CA LEU A 8 -3.86 -7.02 -15.36
C LEU A 8 -5.05 -6.11 -15.61
N THR A 9 -6.26 -6.67 -15.57
CA THR A 9 -7.52 -5.92 -15.62
C THR A 9 -8.38 -6.28 -14.42
N VAL A 10 -8.92 -5.25 -13.75
CA VAL A 10 -9.82 -5.37 -12.60
C VAL A 10 -10.96 -4.40 -12.78
N SER A 11 -12.20 -4.87 -12.71
CA SER A 11 -13.41 -4.06 -12.91
C SER A 11 -14.36 -4.13 -11.71
N TYR A 12 -15.09 -3.05 -11.49
CA TYR A 12 -16.25 -3.01 -10.62
C TYR A 12 -17.50 -2.83 -11.50
N GLN A 13 -18.44 -3.77 -11.44
CA GLN A 13 -19.69 -3.73 -12.24
C GLN A 13 -19.42 -3.51 -13.73
N ARG A 14 -18.42 -4.22 -14.30
CA ARG A 14 -17.93 -4.11 -15.68
C ARG A 14 -17.24 -2.79 -16.05
N HIS A 15 -17.01 -1.88 -15.09
CA HIS A 15 -16.23 -0.66 -15.33
C HIS A 15 -14.78 -0.90 -14.89
N PRO A 16 -13.79 -0.87 -15.79
CA PRO A 16 -12.40 -1.08 -15.44
C PRO A 16 -11.90 -0.04 -14.43
N ALA A 17 -11.40 -0.50 -13.30
CA ALA A 17 -10.67 0.34 -12.35
C ALA A 17 -9.15 0.27 -12.62
N VAL A 18 -8.68 -0.89 -13.09
CA VAL A 18 -7.31 -1.13 -13.59
C VAL A 18 -7.47 -1.84 -14.93
N HIS A 19 -6.78 -1.37 -15.97
CA HIS A 19 -6.96 -1.84 -17.34
C HIS A 19 -5.62 -2.13 -18.00
N HIS A 20 -5.39 -3.40 -18.36
CA HIS A 20 -4.21 -3.91 -19.09
C HIS A 20 -2.85 -3.49 -18.50
N VAL A 21 -2.74 -3.41 -17.17
CA VAL A 21 -1.51 -3.02 -16.49
C VAL A 21 -0.48 -4.13 -16.55
N SER A 22 0.70 -3.82 -17.10
CA SER A 22 1.86 -4.73 -17.15
C SER A 22 3.11 -4.00 -16.68
N GLY A 23 3.97 -4.70 -15.93
CA GLY A 23 5.24 -4.18 -15.43
C GLY A 23 5.73 -4.94 -14.21
N CYS A 24 6.78 -4.41 -13.56
CA CYS A 24 7.44 -5.08 -12.46
C CYS A 24 7.89 -4.08 -11.39
N PHE A 25 7.60 -4.38 -10.13
CA PHE A 25 8.19 -3.73 -8.97
C PHE A 25 9.46 -4.50 -8.59
N ALA A 26 10.59 -3.81 -8.65
CA ALA A 26 11.90 -4.40 -8.37
C ALA A 26 12.06 -4.71 -6.88
N ALA A 27 12.78 -5.80 -6.58
CA ALA A 27 13.10 -6.15 -5.21
C ALA A 27 14.04 -5.14 -4.55
N GLY A 28 13.81 -4.88 -3.26
CA GLY A 28 14.67 -3.99 -2.46
C GLY A 28 14.54 -2.52 -2.84
N ASP A 29 13.49 -2.15 -3.57
CA ASP A 29 13.27 -0.81 -4.05
C ASP A 29 11.99 -0.19 -3.49
N ALA A 30 11.89 1.15 -3.54
CA ALA A 30 10.70 1.89 -3.19
C ALA A 30 10.07 2.51 -4.44
N THR A 31 8.84 2.08 -4.76
CA THR A 31 8.07 2.59 -5.90
C THR A 31 6.80 3.28 -5.41
N ALA A 32 6.59 4.52 -5.84
CA ALA A 32 5.32 5.21 -5.63
C ALA A 32 4.32 4.86 -6.73
N ILE A 33 3.06 4.65 -6.37
CA ILE A 33 1.93 4.65 -7.30
C ILE A 33 1.27 6.02 -7.20
N PHE A 34 1.38 6.80 -8.27
CA PHE A 34 0.87 8.17 -8.36
C PHE A 34 -0.19 8.28 -9.45
N GLY A 35 -1.09 9.26 -9.34
CA GLY A 35 -2.12 9.48 -10.34
C GLY A 35 -3.40 10.08 -9.75
N PRO A 36 -4.35 10.50 -10.60
CA PRO A 36 -5.58 11.17 -10.17
C PRO A 36 -6.47 10.26 -9.30
N ASN A 37 -7.46 10.88 -8.65
CA ASN A 37 -8.47 10.12 -7.89
C ASN A 37 -9.29 9.24 -8.85
N GLY A 38 -9.59 8.00 -8.43
CA GLY A 38 -10.27 7.02 -9.28
C GLY A 38 -9.38 6.36 -10.34
N ALA A 39 -8.06 6.57 -10.31
CA ALA A 39 -7.09 5.95 -11.21
C ALA A 39 -6.85 4.45 -10.98
N GLY A 40 -7.47 3.84 -9.97
CA GLY A 40 -7.32 2.42 -9.68
C GLY A 40 -6.15 2.06 -8.75
N LYS A 41 -5.50 3.03 -8.11
CA LYS A 41 -4.30 2.82 -7.28
C LYS A 41 -4.53 1.83 -6.13
N SER A 42 -5.52 2.05 -5.29
CA SER A 42 -5.88 1.15 -4.18
C SER A 42 -6.40 -0.21 -4.68
N THR A 43 -7.10 -0.24 -5.83
CA THR A 43 -7.52 -1.47 -6.49
C THR A 43 -6.33 -2.31 -6.90
N LEU A 44 -5.29 -1.69 -7.46
CA LEU A 44 -4.05 -2.36 -7.82
C LEU A 44 -3.36 -2.97 -6.59
N LEU A 45 -3.20 -2.22 -5.49
CA LEU A 45 -2.63 -2.76 -4.25
C LEU A 45 -3.44 -3.92 -3.68
N LYS A 46 -4.77 -3.80 -3.63
CA LYS A 46 -5.67 -4.87 -3.16
C LYS A 46 -5.59 -6.13 -4.03
N THR A 47 -5.37 -5.97 -5.33
CA THR A 47 -5.16 -7.09 -6.24
C THR A 47 -3.80 -7.75 -6.00
N MET A 48 -2.75 -6.97 -5.74
CA MET A 48 -1.42 -7.49 -5.44
C MET A 48 -1.39 -8.36 -4.18
N ILE A 49 -2.18 -8.04 -3.15
CA ILE A 49 -2.30 -8.87 -1.93
C ILE A 49 -3.30 -10.04 -2.09
N GLY A 50 -3.99 -10.13 -3.23
CA GLY A 50 -5.02 -11.13 -3.49
C GLY A 50 -6.36 -10.88 -2.79
N ALA A 51 -6.62 -9.67 -2.28
CA ALA A 51 -7.92 -9.27 -1.73
C ALA A 51 -8.97 -9.06 -2.83
N LEU A 52 -8.53 -8.73 -4.04
CA LEU A 52 -9.36 -8.64 -5.23
C LEU A 52 -8.85 -9.64 -6.28
N LYS A 53 -9.78 -10.36 -6.91
CA LYS A 53 -9.46 -11.24 -8.03
C LYS A 53 -9.50 -10.43 -9.32
N PRO A 54 -8.47 -10.51 -10.19
CA PRO A 54 -8.51 -9.86 -11.49
C PRO A 54 -9.52 -10.53 -12.43
N ASP A 55 -10.11 -9.76 -13.35
CA ASP A 55 -10.95 -10.24 -14.44
C ASP A 55 -10.10 -10.93 -15.50
N SER A 56 -8.92 -10.37 -15.79
CA SER A 56 -7.93 -10.95 -16.69
C SER A 56 -6.51 -10.61 -16.24
N GLY A 57 -5.53 -11.34 -16.77
CA GLY A 57 -4.14 -11.19 -16.42
C GLY A 57 -3.79 -11.84 -15.08
N SER A 58 -2.63 -11.49 -14.54
CA SER A 58 -2.15 -12.08 -13.28
C SER A 58 -1.16 -11.20 -12.54
N VAL A 59 -1.10 -11.41 -11.22
CA VAL A 59 -0.04 -10.90 -10.33
C VAL A 59 0.87 -12.07 -9.96
N GLN A 60 2.16 -11.93 -10.18
CA GLN A 60 3.17 -12.92 -9.80
C GLN A 60 4.06 -12.34 -8.70
N LEU A 61 4.14 -13.07 -7.59
CA LEU A 61 4.91 -12.70 -6.40
C LEU A 61 6.16 -13.60 -6.34
N ASP A 62 7.17 -13.29 -7.18
CA ASP A 62 8.35 -14.13 -7.32
C ASP A 62 9.21 -14.10 -6.06
N GLY A 63 9.23 -15.21 -5.31
CA GLY A 63 10.01 -15.38 -4.10
C GLY A 63 9.38 -14.81 -2.83
N PHE A 64 8.19 -14.20 -2.89
CA PHE A 64 7.43 -13.77 -1.71
C PHE A 64 6.38 -14.83 -1.32
N LYS A 65 6.32 -15.12 -0.03
CA LYS A 65 5.21 -15.88 0.58
C LYS A 65 4.21 -14.89 1.19
N ARG A 66 2.99 -15.33 1.49
CA ARG A 66 1.97 -14.47 2.12
C ARG A 66 2.46 -13.79 3.40
N ARG A 67 3.24 -14.48 4.22
CA ARG A 67 3.82 -13.94 5.45
C ARG A 67 4.87 -12.84 5.22
N ASP A 68 5.46 -12.79 4.03
CA ASP A 68 6.48 -11.81 3.65
C ASP A 68 5.85 -10.49 3.17
N ILE A 69 4.51 -10.38 3.18
CA ILE A 69 3.76 -9.23 2.67
C ILE A 69 3.04 -8.53 3.81
N ALA A 70 3.34 -7.26 4.03
CA ALA A 70 2.57 -6.37 4.88
C ALA A 70 1.72 -5.43 4.04
N TYR A 71 0.49 -5.21 4.46
CA TYR A 71 -0.42 -4.25 3.83
C TYR A 71 -0.98 -3.28 4.88
N LEU A 72 -0.85 -2.01 4.57
CA LEU A 72 -1.46 -0.92 5.30
C LEU A 72 -2.61 -0.35 4.45
N PRO A 73 -3.87 -0.61 4.81
CA PRO A 73 -5.03 -0.06 4.13
C PRO A 73 -5.21 1.42 4.48
N GLN A 74 -6.05 2.11 3.74
CA GLN A 74 -6.48 3.47 4.10
C GLN A 74 -7.11 3.49 5.50
N GLN A 75 -6.85 4.54 6.27
CA GLN A 75 -7.42 4.68 7.62
C GLN A 75 -8.94 4.59 7.64
N SER A 76 -9.60 5.11 6.61
CA SER A 76 -11.07 5.08 6.46
C SER A 76 -11.66 3.66 6.35
N GLU A 77 -10.85 2.67 6.00
CA GLU A 77 -11.26 1.26 5.90
C GLU A 77 -11.18 0.51 7.23
N ILE A 78 -10.58 1.12 8.26
CA ILE A 78 -10.38 0.49 9.57
C ILE A 78 -11.43 1.01 10.54
N ASP A 79 -12.25 0.09 11.05
CA ASP A 79 -13.23 0.43 12.09
C ASP A 79 -12.54 0.68 13.43
N ARG A 80 -12.46 1.96 13.81
CA ARG A 80 -11.86 2.40 15.07
C ARG A 80 -12.79 2.25 16.29
N SER A 81 -14.05 1.87 16.09
CA SER A 81 -15.01 1.63 17.17
C SER A 81 -14.78 0.29 17.89
N LEU A 82 -13.97 -0.58 17.31
CA LEU A 82 -13.61 -1.87 17.91
C LEU A 82 -12.98 -1.69 19.29
N PRO A 83 -13.41 -2.46 20.32
CA PRO A 83 -12.90 -2.37 21.68
C PRO A 83 -11.54 -3.09 21.84
N VAL A 84 -10.55 -2.64 21.06
CA VAL A 84 -9.19 -3.20 21.09
C VAL A 84 -8.19 -2.14 21.59
N SER A 85 -7.17 -2.58 22.33
CA SER A 85 -6.09 -1.69 22.73
C SER A 85 -5.10 -1.45 21.58
N VAL A 86 -4.28 -0.42 21.72
CA VAL A 86 -3.18 -0.12 20.79
C VAL A 86 -2.23 -1.32 20.68
N LEU A 87 -1.85 -1.92 21.82
CA LEU A 87 -0.97 -3.09 21.84
C LEU A 87 -1.60 -4.30 21.14
N ASP A 88 -2.90 -4.55 21.36
CA ASP A 88 -3.59 -5.67 20.70
C ASP A 88 -3.63 -5.48 19.19
N LEU A 89 -3.86 -4.24 18.71
CA LEU A 89 -3.82 -3.94 17.27
C LEU A 89 -2.42 -4.18 16.70
N VAL A 90 -1.36 -3.75 17.36
CA VAL A 90 0.02 -3.99 16.91
C VAL A 90 0.34 -5.48 16.90
N CYS A 91 -0.10 -6.22 17.93
CA CYS A 91 0.07 -7.66 18.01
C CYS A 91 -0.60 -8.44 16.85
N THR A 92 -1.60 -7.87 16.18
CA THR A 92 -2.18 -8.50 14.97
C THR A 92 -1.15 -8.67 13.84
N GLY A 93 -0.06 -7.89 13.83
CA GLY A 93 1.05 -8.07 12.91
C GLY A 93 1.75 -9.45 13.04
N LEU A 94 1.63 -10.11 14.20
CA LEU A 94 2.20 -11.43 14.48
C LEU A 94 1.29 -12.62 14.13
N TRP A 95 0.13 -12.39 13.50
CA TRP A 95 -0.84 -13.47 13.24
C TRP A 95 -0.28 -14.62 12.39
N HIS A 96 0.67 -14.35 11.53
CA HIS A 96 1.31 -15.40 10.74
C HIS A 96 2.13 -16.37 11.59
N ASP A 97 2.65 -15.92 12.73
CA ASP A 97 3.48 -16.73 13.63
C ASP A 97 2.63 -17.43 14.71
N THR A 98 1.51 -16.82 15.11
CA THR A 98 0.65 -17.33 16.18
C THR A 98 -0.43 -18.29 15.68
N GLY A 99 -0.83 -18.19 14.40
CA GLY A 99 -1.97 -18.93 13.85
C GLY A 99 -3.32 -18.52 14.44
N VAL A 100 -4.40 -19.11 13.91
CA VAL A 100 -5.80 -18.72 14.26
C VAL A 100 -6.18 -19.05 15.70
N PHE A 101 -5.54 -20.07 16.31
CA PHE A 101 -5.83 -20.55 17.66
C PHE A 101 -4.72 -20.25 18.68
N GLY A 102 -3.64 -19.60 18.25
CA GLY A 102 -2.50 -19.27 19.11
C GLY A 102 -2.66 -17.91 19.79
N GLY A 103 -2.23 -17.80 21.04
CA GLY A 103 -2.07 -16.53 21.74
C GLY A 103 -0.73 -15.87 21.38
N VAL A 104 -0.66 -14.54 21.43
CA VAL A 104 0.59 -13.80 21.28
C VAL A 104 1.51 -14.15 22.46
N SER A 105 2.70 -14.66 22.17
CA SER A 105 3.71 -15.00 23.17
C SER A 105 4.20 -13.76 23.93
N ARG A 106 4.82 -13.96 25.10
CA ARG A 106 5.47 -12.86 25.83
C ARG A 106 6.49 -12.12 24.95
N ARG A 107 7.32 -12.87 24.20
CA ARG A 107 8.28 -12.31 23.25
C ARG A 107 7.59 -11.45 22.17
N GLY A 108 6.47 -11.92 21.64
CA GLY A 108 5.70 -11.15 20.63
C GLY A 108 5.13 -9.84 21.21
N ARG A 109 4.66 -9.87 22.46
CA ARG A 109 4.23 -8.63 23.15
C ARG A 109 5.38 -7.67 23.37
N ASP A 110 6.55 -8.18 23.77
CA ASP A 110 7.75 -7.34 23.93
C ASP A 110 8.18 -6.72 22.60
N GLN A 111 8.13 -7.46 21.50
CA GLN A 111 8.36 -6.92 20.14
C GLN A 111 7.35 -5.84 19.77
N ALA A 112 6.07 -6.03 20.08
CA ALA A 112 5.03 -5.03 19.83
C ALA A 112 5.24 -3.75 20.65
N LEU A 113 5.69 -3.86 21.90
CA LEU A 113 6.03 -2.70 22.74
C LEU A 113 7.25 -1.94 22.18
N LEU A 114 8.29 -2.65 21.73
CA LEU A 114 9.46 -2.03 21.08
C LEU A 114 9.05 -1.30 19.79
N ALA A 115 8.16 -1.88 18.99
CA ALA A 115 7.65 -1.22 17.78
C ALA A 115 6.84 0.05 18.13
N LEU A 116 6.06 0.02 19.21
CA LEU A 116 5.37 1.22 19.71
C LEU A 116 6.33 2.30 20.21
N GLU A 117 7.44 1.91 20.85
CA GLU A 117 8.49 2.82 21.25
C GLU A 117 9.15 3.52 20.05
N GLN A 118 9.46 2.77 18.98
CA GLN A 118 10.03 3.30 17.74
C GLN A 118 9.16 4.37 17.07
N VAL A 119 7.83 4.26 17.20
CA VAL A 119 6.89 5.27 16.68
C VAL A 119 6.46 6.30 17.73
N GLY A 120 7.08 6.30 18.92
CA GLY A 120 6.83 7.27 20.00
C GLY A 120 5.47 7.11 20.68
N LEU A 121 4.95 5.88 20.80
CA LEU A 121 3.64 5.58 21.39
C LEU A 121 3.68 4.51 22.49
N ALA A 122 4.82 4.29 23.15
CA ALA A 122 4.94 3.30 24.23
C ALA A 122 3.91 3.51 25.35
N ASP A 123 3.70 4.75 25.78
CA ASP A 123 2.75 5.10 26.84
C ASP A 123 1.26 4.92 26.46
N PHE A 124 1.00 4.66 25.19
CA PHE A 124 -0.35 4.48 24.65
C PHE A 124 -0.77 3.01 24.55
N ALA A 125 0.10 2.06 24.88
CA ALA A 125 -0.08 0.63 24.64
C ALA A 125 -1.45 0.07 25.13
N LEU A 126 -1.92 0.52 26.29
CA LEU A 126 -3.17 0.06 26.90
C LEU A 126 -4.40 0.92 26.53
N ARG A 127 -4.21 2.02 25.78
CA ARG A 127 -5.33 2.88 25.38
C ARG A 127 -6.16 2.21 24.29
N PRO A 128 -7.48 2.44 24.27
CA PRO A 128 -8.31 2.01 23.15
C PRO A 128 -7.96 2.79 21.88
N ILE A 129 -7.97 2.13 20.71
CA ILE A 129 -7.67 2.75 19.42
C ILE A 129 -8.63 3.91 19.07
N SER A 130 -9.86 3.88 19.59
CA SER A 130 -10.85 4.94 19.41
C SER A 130 -10.46 6.27 20.04
N ALA A 131 -9.58 6.26 21.05
CA ALA A 131 -9.12 7.45 21.76
C ALA A 131 -7.91 8.15 21.09
N LEU A 132 -7.40 7.62 19.98
CA LEU A 132 -6.24 8.16 19.29
C LEU A 132 -6.61 9.25 18.28
N SER A 133 -5.74 10.27 18.13
CA SER A 133 -5.78 11.15 16.96
C SER A 133 -5.48 10.38 15.68
N SER A 134 -5.78 10.97 14.50
CA SER A 134 -5.48 10.32 13.21
C SER A 134 -3.98 10.05 13.03
N GLY A 135 -3.12 11.00 13.41
CA GLY A 135 -1.66 10.81 13.35
C GLY A 135 -1.14 9.75 14.33
N GLN A 136 -1.69 9.70 15.56
CA GLN A 136 -1.34 8.63 16.51
C GLN A 136 -1.79 7.26 15.98
N PHE A 137 -3.01 7.16 15.45
CA PHE A 137 -3.51 5.92 14.89
C PHE A 137 -2.65 5.45 13.70
N GLN A 138 -2.22 6.38 12.84
CA GLN A 138 -1.32 6.05 11.73
C GLN A 138 0.02 5.48 12.22
N ARG A 139 0.62 6.08 13.25
CA ARG A 139 1.85 5.54 13.86
C ARG A 139 1.63 4.13 14.42
N VAL A 140 0.48 3.84 15.02
CA VAL A 140 0.13 2.47 15.48
C VAL A 140 0.07 1.49 14.31
N LEU A 141 -0.47 1.89 13.17
CA LEU A 141 -0.52 1.04 11.98
C LEU A 141 0.89 0.77 11.42
N PHE A 142 1.79 1.75 11.47
CA PHE A 142 3.20 1.53 11.12
C PHE A 142 3.91 0.61 12.13
N ALA A 143 3.65 0.74 13.44
CA ALA A 143 4.17 -0.18 14.46
C ALA A 143 3.72 -1.62 14.18
N ARG A 144 2.47 -1.82 13.72
CA ARG A 144 1.97 -3.14 13.30
C ARG A 144 2.76 -3.71 12.13
N ILE A 145 3.15 -2.88 11.15
CA ILE A 145 4.00 -3.31 10.02
C ILE A 145 5.41 -3.66 10.47
N LEU A 146 5.98 -2.86 11.38
CA LEU A 146 7.30 -3.14 11.96
C LEU A 146 7.37 -4.52 12.61
N VAL A 147 6.36 -4.87 13.41
CA VAL A 147 6.29 -6.17 14.09
C VAL A 147 6.15 -7.32 13.10
N GLN A 148 5.50 -7.10 11.96
CA GLN A 148 5.30 -8.12 10.93
C GLN A 148 6.61 -8.50 10.22
N ASP A 149 7.63 -7.64 10.25
CA ASP A 149 8.95 -7.84 9.63
C ASP A 149 8.90 -8.31 8.16
N ALA A 150 7.98 -7.72 7.39
CA ALA A 150 7.69 -8.12 6.02
C ALA A 150 8.76 -7.62 5.04
N ARG A 151 8.99 -8.40 3.98
CA ARG A 151 9.93 -8.05 2.89
C ARG A 151 9.28 -7.23 1.78
N LEU A 152 7.96 -7.36 1.61
CA LEU A 152 7.14 -6.56 0.71
C LEU A 152 6.14 -5.77 1.53
N ILE A 153 6.22 -4.45 1.45
CA ILE A 153 5.39 -3.52 2.22
C ILE A 153 4.55 -2.72 1.22
N LEU A 154 3.24 -2.84 1.35
CA LEU A 154 2.27 -2.16 0.51
C LEU A 154 1.50 -1.14 1.35
N LEU A 155 1.59 0.14 0.99
CA LEU A 155 1.03 1.26 1.75
C LEU A 155 -0.03 1.99 0.90
N ASP A 156 -1.27 2.00 1.38
CA ASP A 156 -2.37 2.70 0.70
C ASP A 156 -2.66 4.03 1.38
N GLU A 157 -2.21 5.13 0.76
CA GLU A 157 -2.35 6.51 1.25
C GLU A 157 -1.90 6.69 2.71
N PRO A 158 -0.66 6.28 3.04
CA PRO A 158 -0.22 6.14 4.44
C PRO A 158 -0.06 7.47 5.18
N PHE A 159 -0.09 8.61 4.49
CA PHE A 159 0.14 9.93 5.08
C PHE A 159 -1.08 10.84 5.06
N ASN A 160 -2.24 10.33 4.65
CA ASN A 160 -3.48 11.11 4.63
C ASN A 160 -3.93 11.47 6.06
N ALA A 161 -4.35 12.73 6.24
CA ALA A 161 -4.82 13.26 7.52
C ALA A 161 -3.80 13.17 8.67
N VAL A 162 -2.50 13.21 8.33
CA VAL A 162 -1.37 13.19 9.26
C VAL A 162 -0.64 14.53 9.20
N ASP A 163 -0.20 15.04 10.36
CA ASP A 163 0.56 16.29 10.40
C ASP A 163 1.95 16.15 9.76
N ALA A 164 2.53 17.28 9.32
CA ALA A 164 3.78 17.30 8.58
C ALA A 164 4.96 16.65 9.33
N LYS A 165 5.05 16.82 10.66
CA LYS A 165 6.12 16.22 11.47
C LYS A 165 5.98 14.70 11.49
N THR A 166 4.79 14.19 11.77
CA THR A 166 4.51 12.75 11.76
C THR A 166 4.75 12.15 10.37
N THR A 167 4.33 12.85 9.30
CA THR A 167 4.58 12.42 7.92
C THR A 167 6.07 12.29 7.65
N TYR A 168 6.88 13.26 8.06
CA TYR A 168 8.34 13.19 7.91
C TYR A 168 8.93 11.97 8.64
N ASP A 169 8.57 11.77 9.91
CA ASP A 169 9.07 10.64 10.71
C ASP A 169 8.73 9.29 10.05
N LEU A 170 7.52 9.15 9.48
CA LEU A 170 7.07 7.94 8.80
C LEU A 170 7.75 7.75 7.42
N LEU A 171 8.05 8.82 6.70
CA LEU A 171 8.82 8.75 5.44
C LEU A 171 10.27 8.32 5.68
N GLU A 172 10.89 8.78 6.78
CA GLU A 172 12.21 8.31 7.21
C GLU A 172 12.19 6.79 7.51
N LEU A 173 11.10 6.28 8.10
CA LEU A 173 10.93 4.84 8.30
C LEU A 173 10.83 4.07 6.97
N VAL A 174 10.10 4.61 5.99
CA VAL A 174 10.02 4.04 4.63
C VAL A 174 11.40 4.01 3.98
N ARG A 175 12.19 5.09 4.13
CA ARG A 175 13.56 5.15 3.63
C ARG A 175 14.43 4.06 4.26
N HIS A 176 14.33 3.89 5.58
CA HIS A 176 15.07 2.86 6.30
C HIS A 176 14.71 1.45 5.82
N TRP A 177 13.44 1.14 5.61
CA TRP A 177 13.01 -0.15 5.06
C TRP A 177 13.65 -0.45 3.69
N ARG A 178 13.76 0.57 2.84
CA ARG A 178 14.45 0.44 1.55
C ARG A 178 15.94 0.18 1.75
N GLU A 179 16.61 0.88 2.67
CA GLU A 179 18.03 0.68 3.00
C GLU A 179 18.30 -0.74 3.54
N GLU A 180 17.32 -1.34 4.23
CA GLU A 180 17.34 -2.75 4.66
C GLU A 180 17.07 -3.74 3.50
N GLY A 181 16.85 -3.26 2.28
CA GLY A 181 16.56 -4.09 1.10
C GLY A 181 15.13 -4.62 1.05
N ARG A 182 14.19 -4.02 1.79
CA ARG A 182 12.76 -4.34 1.66
C ARG A 182 12.18 -3.66 0.43
N THR A 183 11.19 -4.30 -0.18
CA THR A 183 10.44 -3.74 -1.30
C THR A 183 9.26 -2.95 -0.75
N VAL A 184 9.17 -1.67 -1.10
CA VAL A 184 8.06 -0.81 -0.68
C VAL A 184 7.29 -0.32 -1.89
N VAL A 185 5.97 -0.48 -1.88
CA VAL A 185 5.07 0.09 -2.88
C VAL A 185 4.03 0.95 -2.15
N ALA A 186 4.00 2.24 -2.43
CA ALA A 186 3.12 3.18 -1.73
C ALA A 186 2.25 3.99 -2.69
N VAL A 187 0.95 4.05 -2.42
CA VAL A 187 0.04 4.99 -3.07
C VAL A 187 0.18 6.34 -2.39
N LEU A 188 0.54 7.36 -3.16
CA LEU A 188 0.77 8.72 -2.67
C LEU A 188 0.05 9.75 -3.53
N HIS A 189 -0.25 10.91 -2.93
CA HIS A 189 -0.87 12.06 -3.58
C HIS A 189 0.02 13.31 -3.60
N ASP A 190 1.02 13.36 -2.72
CA ASP A 190 1.93 14.48 -2.59
C ASP A 190 3.13 14.30 -3.53
N TYR A 191 3.26 15.21 -4.50
CA TYR A 191 4.31 15.20 -5.51
C TYR A 191 5.71 15.34 -4.91
N GLU A 192 5.87 16.20 -3.90
CA GLU A 192 7.18 16.47 -3.28
C GLU A 192 7.64 15.25 -2.46
N GLN A 193 6.72 14.58 -1.76
CA GLN A 193 7.03 13.33 -1.05
C GLN A 193 7.49 12.23 -2.01
N VAL A 194 6.81 12.09 -3.15
CA VAL A 194 7.19 11.09 -4.16
C VAL A 194 8.59 11.39 -4.69
N ARG A 195 8.88 12.63 -5.08
CA ARG A 195 10.20 13.01 -5.60
C ARG A 195 11.34 12.84 -4.60
N ALA A 196 11.07 13.12 -3.33
CA ALA A 196 12.11 13.09 -2.30
C ALA A 196 12.45 11.67 -1.81
N TYR A 197 11.46 10.76 -1.77
CA TYR A 197 11.62 9.48 -1.07
C TYR A 197 11.51 8.23 -1.97
N PHE A 198 10.94 8.36 -3.17
CA PHE A 198 10.70 7.22 -4.05
C PHE A 198 11.47 7.37 -5.36
N PRO A 199 12.51 6.54 -5.59
CA PRO A 199 13.30 6.59 -6.82
C PRO A 199 12.50 6.19 -8.05
N HIS A 200 11.50 5.33 -7.90
CA HIS A 200 10.67 4.87 -9.00
C HIS A 200 9.20 5.24 -8.77
N THR A 201 8.50 5.50 -9.88
CA THR A 201 7.07 5.84 -9.87
C THR A 201 6.34 5.09 -10.97
N LEU A 202 5.17 4.55 -10.60
CA LEU A 202 4.12 4.14 -11.52
C LEU A 202 3.08 5.26 -11.59
N LEU A 203 3.00 5.98 -12.71
CA LEU A 203 1.94 6.94 -12.98
C LEU A 203 0.75 6.21 -13.63
N LEU A 204 -0.33 6.11 -12.86
CA LEU A 204 -1.52 5.32 -13.20
C LEU A 204 -2.74 6.23 -13.44
N ALA A 205 -3.47 5.96 -14.51
CA ALA A 205 -4.78 6.55 -14.82
C ALA A 205 -5.73 5.48 -15.37
N ARG A 206 -6.00 4.44 -14.57
CA ARG A 206 -6.55 3.11 -14.89
C ARG A 206 -5.63 2.28 -15.80
N GLU A 207 -4.87 2.92 -16.64
CA GLU A 207 -3.81 2.38 -17.48
C GLU A 207 -2.46 2.93 -17.03
N VAL A 208 -1.38 2.28 -17.44
CA VAL A 208 -0.02 2.78 -17.20
C VAL A 208 0.22 3.98 -18.13
N VAL A 209 0.35 5.17 -17.55
CA VAL A 209 0.77 6.36 -18.30
C VAL A 209 2.29 6.39 -18.47
N ALA A 210 3.03 6.12 -17.39
CA ALA A 210 4.48 5.98 -17.38
C ALA A 210 4.91 5.13 -16.18
N TRP A 211 6.03 4.42 -16.27
CA TRP A 211 6.60 3.63 -15.20
C TRP A 211 8.13 3.61 -15.30
N GLY A 212 8.83 4.08 -14.28
CA GLY A 212 10.29 4.14 -14.28
C GLY A 212 10.83 5.11 -13.24
N ASP A 213 11.98 5.72 -13.55
CA ASP A 213 12.59 6.74 -12.69
C ASP A 213 11.61 7.90 -12.39
N THR A 214 11.54 8.28 -11.13
CA THR A 214 10.56 9.28 -10.67
C THR A 214 10.73 10.62 -11.36
N ALA A 215 11.96 11.07 -11.63
CA ALA A 215 12.20 12.35 -12.28
C ALA A 215 11.72 12.34 -13.75
N GLU A 216 11.84 11.21 -14.44
CA GLU A 216 11.40 11.03 -15.82
C GLU A 216 9.88 10.84 -15.89
N VAL A 217 9.31 10.06 -14.98
CA VAL A 217 7.87 9.75 -14.95
C VAL A 217 7.05 10.97 -14.58
N LEU A 218 7.47 11.75 -13.58
CA LEU A 218 6.74 12.91 -13.07
C LEU A 218 7.08 14.22 -13.83
N CYS A 219 7.20 14.15 -15.17
CA CYS A 219 7.30 15.32 -16.00
C CYS A 219 5.91 15.88 -16.37
N ASP A 220 5.83 17.18 -16.69
CA ASP A 220 4.56 17.88 -17.00
C ASP A 220 3.76 17.19 -18.11
N ALA A 221 4.43 16.66 -19.13
CA ALA A 221 3.80 15.98 -20.25
C ALA A 221 3.05 14.72 -19.79
N ASN A 222 3.66 13.91 -18.93
CA ASN A 222 3.07 12.69 -18.39
C ASN A 222 1.93 13.02 -17.41
N LEU A 223 2.13 14.02 -16.55
CA LEU A 223 1.11 14.47 -15.59
C LEU A 223 -0.14 14.95 -16.32
N LYS A 224 0.01 15.77 -17.37
CA LYS A 224 -1.10 16.21 -18.21
C LYS A 224 -1.80 15.00 -18.86
N ARG A 225 -1.03 14.08 -19.44
CA ARG A 225 -1.57 12.86 -20.07
C ARG A 225 -2.37 12.02 -19.07
N ALA A 226 -1.92 11.90 -17.81
CA ALA A 226 -2.65 11.19 -16.77
C ALA A 226 -4.02 11.83 -16.46
N VAL A 227 -4.08 13.15 -16.41
CA VAL A 227 -5.33 13.89 -16.20
C VAL A 227 -6.28 13.70 -17.39
N ASP A 228 -5.78 13.86 -18.63
CA ASP A 228 -6.56 13.71 -19.86
C ASP A 228 -7.11 12.25 -19.97
N THR A 229 -6.30 11.25 -19.69
CA THR A 229 -6.72 9.83 -19.67
C THR A 229 -7.80 9.59 -18.62
N ALA A 230 -7.64 10.11 -17.41
CA ALA A 230 -8.64 9.96 -16.36
C ALA A 230 -9.98 10.62 -16.73
N ALA A 231 -9.95 11.81 -17.36
CA ALA A 231 -11.14 12.50 -17.84
C ALA A 231 -11.84 11.71 -18.95
N HIS A 232 -11.08 11.11 -19.87
CA HIS A 232 -11.62 10.24 -20.92
C HIS A 232 -12.38 9.06 -20.34
N TRP A 233 -11.81 8.36 -19.35
CA TRP A 233 -12.47 7.25 -18.66
C TRP A 233 -13.71 7.63 -17.86
N GLN A 234 -13.80 8.88 -17.38
CA GLN A 234 -15.01 9.38 -16.70
C GLN A 234 -16.14 9.70 -17.68
N SER A 235 -15.80 10.20 -18.88
CA SER A 235 -16.78 10.59 -19.90
C SER A 235 -17.33 9.40 -20.70
N GLN A 236 -16.54 8.34 -20.85
CA GLN A 236 -16.96 7.12 -21.50
C GLN A 236 -17.25 6.07 -20.43
N ALA A 237 -18.52 5.70 -20.24
CA ALA A 237 -18.90 4.52 -19.47
C ALA A 237 -18.53 3.25 -20.27
N ALA A 238 -17.25 3.08 -20.60
CA ALA A 238 -16.76 1.96 -21.39
C ALA A 238 -16.93 0.65 -20.59
N VAL A 239 -17.79 -0.21 -21.09
CA VAL A 239 -17.92 -1.61 -20.62
C VAL A 239 -16.80 -2.40 -21.28
N CYS A 240 -15.93 -3.02 -20.49
CA CYS A 240 -14.92 -3.92 -21.02
C CYS A 240 -15.62 -5.19 -21.52
N GLU A 241 -15.59 -5.44 -22.84
CA GLU A 241 -15.93 -6.74 -23.38
C GLU A 241 -14.79 -7.69 -23.02
N VAL A 242 -15.06 -8.63 -22.11
CA VAL A 242 -14.16 -9.75 -21.87
C VAL A 242 -14.21 -10.61 -23.14
N ASP A 243 -13.11 -10.62 -23.90
CA ASP A 243 -12.99 -11.53 -25.05
C ASP A 243 -13.34 -12.94 -24.57
N GLY A 244 -14.44 -13.44 -25.11
CA GLY A 244 -15.02 -14.71 -24.73
C GLY A 244 -13.97 -15.81 -24.87
N ALA A 245 -13.76 -16.54 -23.78
CA ALA A 245 -13.10 -17.83 -23.83
C ALA A 245 -13.78 -18.67 -24.90
N GLN A 246 -13.09 -18.90 -26.01
CA GLN A 246 -13.44 -19.98 -26.91
C GLN A 246 -13.28 -21.30 -26.17
N ALA A 247 -14.35 -22.04 -26.16
CA ALA A 247 -14.54 -23.37 -25.58
C ALA A 247 -13.54 -24.41 -26.14
#